data_bd178a4a8eb06e211c22af106b0adcdb
#
_entry.id   bd178a4a8eb06e211c22af106b0adcdb
#
_cell.length_a   1.000
_cell.length_b   1.000
_cell.length_c   1.000
_cell.angle_alpha   90.00
_cell.angle_beta   90.00
_cell.angle_gamma   90.00
#
_symmetry.space_group_name_H-M   'P 1'
#
loop_
_entity.id
_entity.type
_entity.pdbx_description
1 polymer ?
#
loop_
_entity_poly.entity_id
_entity_poly.type
_entity_poly.pdbx_seq_one_letter_code
_entity_poly.pdbx_strand_id
1 'polypeptide(L)'
;MTFDQIAPFLATLFLVLCLSACAKRSRSESLLVNDERTIQAATSSQVTTRININTASAKELETLPGIGEALAQRIIEHRQKYGSFRRAEHLMMVRGISDKRFRALRQLITVE
;
A
#
# COMPACT_ATOMS: atom_id res chain seq x y z
N MET A 1 -62.80 6.57 21.40
CA MET A 1 -61.38 6.99 21.53
C MET A 1 -60.87 7.31 20.15
N THR A 2 -60.72 8.57 19.89
CA THR A 2 -60.39 9.08 18.55
C THR A 2 -58.86 8.97 18.32
N PHE A 3 -58.47 8.64 17.11
CA PHE A 3 -57.11 8.39 16.66
C PHE A 3 -56.11 9.56 16.93
N ASP A 4 -56.61 10.73 17.26
CA ASP A 4 -55.81 11.93 17.51
C ASP A 4 -55.07 11.96 18.83
N GLN A 5 -55.39 11.09 19.77
CA GLN A 5 -54.76 11.09 21.10
C GLN A 5 -53.47 10.23 21.14
N ILE A 6 -53.26 9.39 20.18
CA ILE A 6 -52.09 8.45 20.17
C ILE A 6 -50.86 9.05 19.51
N ALA A 7 -51.05 10.00 18.60
CA ALA A 7 -50.00 10.61 17.81
C ALA A 7 -48.92 11.32 18.68
N PRO A 8 -49.22 12.05 19.73
CA PRO A 8 -48.18 12.76 20.52
C PRO A 8 -47.30 11.81 21.35
N PHE A 9 -47.85 10.66 21.76
CA PHE A 9 -47.10 9.71 22.59
C PHE A 9 -46.05 8.94 21.77
N LEU A 10 -46.32 8.62 20.49
CA LEU A 10 -45.39 7.96 19.62
C LEU A 10 -44.25 8.90 19.22
N ALA A 11 -44.53 10.17 19.02
CA ALA A 11 -43.51 11.16 18.68
C ALA A 11 -42.52 11.42 19.83
N THR A 12 -43.04 11.48 21.05
CA THR A 12 -42.17 11.66 22.24
C THR A 12 -41.36 10.42 22.56
N LEU A 13 -41.94 9.22 22.36
CA LEU A 13 -41.20 7.96 22.51
C LEU A 13 -40.07 7.83 21.50
N PHE A 14 -40.29 8.26 20.25
CA PHE A 14 -39.27 8.23 19.20
C PHE A 14 -38.14 9.23 19.47
N LEU A 15 -38.46 10.40 20.00
CA LEU A 15 -37.48 11.42 20.35
C LEU A 15 -36.58 10.96 21.51
N VAL A 16 -37.16 10.30 22.53
CA VAL A 16 -36.39 9.77 23.65
C VAL A 16 -35.47 8.61 23.22
N LEU A 17 -35.94 7.76 22.32
CA LEU A 17 -35.09 6.67 21.78
C LEU A 17 -33.93 7.18 20.95
N CYS A 18 -34.12 8.22 20.14
CA CYS A 18 -33.04 8.84 19.36
C CYS A 18 -31.96 9.48 20.25
N LEU A 19 -32.34 10.09 21.36
CA LEU A 19 -31.37 10.70 22.30
C LEU A 19 -30.53 9.66 23.04
N SER A 20 -31.09 8.47 23.29
CA SER A 20 -30.36 7.39 23.96
C SER A 20 -29.33 6.68 23.05
N ALA A 21 -29.49 6.75 21.75
CA ALA A 21 -28.56 6.13 20.81
C ALA A 21 -27.30 6.97 20.53
N CYS A 22 -27.32 8.25 20.85
CA CYS A 22 -26.17 9.16 20.61
C CYS A 22 -25.13 9.18 21.74
N ALA A 23 -25.42 8.58 22.90
CA ALA A 23 -24.54 8.68 24.07
C ALA A 23 -23.56 7.51 24.24
N LYS A 24 -23.49 6.57 23.29
CA LYS A 24 -22.62 5.40 23.39
C LYS A 24 -21.57 5.29 22.28
N ARG A 25 -21.15 6.43 21.76
CA ARG A 25 -20.03 6.49 20.83
C ARG A 25 -19.03 7.52 21.35
N SER A 26 -18.41 7.19 22.45
CA SER A 26 -17.29 7.97 22.91
C SER A 26 -16.35 7.11 23.71
N ARG A 27 -15.17 6.99 23.21
CA ARG A 27 -13.97 6.91 24.03
C ARG A 27 -13.66 5.55 24.62
N SER A 28 -13.06 4.70 23.82
CA SER A 28 -11.94 3.88 24.31
C SER A 28 -11.26 3.02 23.24
N GLU A 29 -11.14 3.50 22.02
CA GLU A 29 -10.44 2.70 21.01
C GLU A 29 -9.28 3.43 20.34
N SER A 30 -8.85 4.55 20.87
CA SER A 30 -7.82 5.36 20.21
C SER A 30 -6.46 5.36 20.90
N LEU A 31 -6.24 4.55 21.91
CA LEU A 31 -5.00 4.65 22.72
C LEU A 31 -4.12 3.40 22.72
N LEU A 32 -4.47 2.34 21.99
CA LEU A 32 -3.67 1.10 22.00
C LEU A 32 -3.19 0.62 20.64
N VAL A 33 -3.40 1.38 19.56
CA VAL A 33 -3.01 0.95 18.21
C VAL A 33 -1.78 1.70 17.68
N ASN A 34 -1.28 2.69 18.38
CA ASN A 34 -0.16 3.49 17.89
C ASN A 34 1.22 2.99 18.30
N ASP A 35 1.32 2.01 19.19
CA ASP A 35 2.63 1.59 19.70
C ASP A 35 3.26 0.44 18.89
N GLU A 36 2.45 -0.40 18.29
CA GLU A 36 3.02 -1.52 17.50
C GLU A 36 3.43 -1.15 16.08
N ARG A 37 2.86 -0.07 15.50
CA ARG A 37 3.28 0.40 14.17
C ARG A 37 4.57 1.18 14.17
N THR A 38 4.92 1.78 15.28
CA THR A 38 6.15 2.57 15.39
C THR A 38 7.38 1.68 15.52
N ILE A 39 7.22 0.47 16.03
CA ILE A 39 8.35 -0.48 16.18
C ILE A 39 8.67 -1.21 14.86
N GLN A 40 7.69 -1.40 13.98
CA GLN A 40 7.93 -2.00 12.67
C GLN A 40 8.55 -1.04 11.66
N ALA A 41 8.40 0.27 11.84
CA ALA A 41 9.05 1.26 10.98
C ALA A 41 10.53 1.49 11.34
N ALA A 42 10.96 1.11 12.55
CA ALA A 42 12.33 1.29 13.00
C ALA A 42 13.24 0.08 12.75
N THR A 43 12.68 -1.05 12.33
CA THR A 43 13.46 -2.26 12.01
C THR A 43 13.69 -2.42 10.49
N SER A 44 13.41 -1.39 9.70
CA SER A 44 14.04 -1.25 8.38
C SER A 44 15.48 -0.75 8.56
N SER A 45 16.20 -1.42 9.44
CA SER A 45 17.65 -1.46 9.41
C SER A 45 18.05 -1.86 8.01
N GLN A 46 18.75 -1.02 7.36
CA GLN A 46 19.47 -1.10 6.12
C GLN A 46 20.14 -2.47 5.89
N VAL A 47 19.34 -3.50 5.81
CA VAL A 47 19.69 -4.59 4.95
C VAL A 47 19.54 -3.96 3.57
N THR A 48 20.65 -3.77 2.89
CA THR A 48 20.66 -3.46 1.46
C THR A 48 20.03 -4.66 0.75
N THR A 49 18.72 -4.78 0.92
CA THR A 49 17.92 -5.84 0.32
C THR A 49 17.89 -5.52 -1.16
N ARG A 50 18.75 -6.21 -1.91
CA ARG A 50 18.74 -6.10 -3.36
C ARG A 50 17.34 -6.44 -3.85
N ILE A 51 16.83 -5.63 -4.73
CA ILE A 51 15.50 -5.83 -5.30
C ILE A 51 15.57 -6.91 -6.36
N ASN A 52 14.82 -7.98 -6.17
CA ASN A 52 14.72 -9.05 -7.15
C ASN A 52 13.83 -8.60 -8.32
N ILE A 53 14.44 -8.33 -9.47
CA ILE A 53 13.72 -7.83 -10.67
C ILE A 53 12.71 -8.81 -11.25
N ASN A 54 12.80 -10.10 -10.89
CA ASN A 54 11.85 -11.12 -11.36
C ASN A 54 10.55 -11.14 -10.55
N THR A 55 10.61 -10.79 -9.27
CA THR A 55 9.47 -10.87 -8.35
C THR A 55 8.96 -9.52 -7.88
N ALA A 56 9.80 -8.48 -7.93
CA ALA A 56 9.47 -7.15 -7.45
C ALA A 56 8.19 -6.58 -8.08
N SER A 57 7.42 -5.88 -7.28
CA SER A 57 6.27 -5.07 -7.71
C SER A 57 6.73 -3.79 -8.44
N ALA A 58 5.80 -3.12 -9.14
CA ALA A 58 6.09 -1.85 -9.78
C ALA A 58 6.62 -0.82 -8.78
N LYS A 59 6.00 -0.71 -7.61
CA LYS A 59 6.40 0.22 -6.54
C LYS A 59 7.80 -0.04 -6.00
N GLU A 60 8.17 -1.30 -5.84
CA GLU A 60 9.54 -1.67 -5.42
C GLU A 60 10.56 -1.32 -6.50
N LEU A 61 10.24 -1.56 -7.77
CA LEU A 61 11.09 -1.17 -8.88
C LEU A 61 11.27 0.36 -8.98
N GLU A 62 10.24 1.14 -8.67
CA GLU A 62 10.29 2.60 -8.65
C GLU A 62 11.20 3.19 -7.57
N THR A 63 11.53 2.43 -6.52
CA THR A 63 12.51 2.85 -5.52
C THR A 63 13.94 2.88 -6.05
N LEU A 64 14.17 2.22 -7.18
CA LEU A 64 15.48 2.19 -7.83
C LEU A 64 15.81 3.53 -8.50
N PRO A 65 17.04 4.03 -8.37
CA PRO A 65 17.42 5.31 -8.93
C PRO A 65 17.29 5.33 -10.46
N GLY A 66 16.51 6.26 -10.97
CA GLY A 66 16.25 6.41 -12.40
C GLY A 66 15.23 5.43 -13.00
N ILE A 67 14.56 4.64 -12.17
CA ILE A 67 13.40 3.85 -12.57
C ILE A 67 12.15 4.58 -12.09
N GLY A 68 11.37 5.08 -13.03
CA GLY A 68 10.03 5.61 -12.75
C GLY A 68 8.95 4.63 -13.18
N GLU A 69 7.70 4.96 -12.94
CA GLU A 69 6.53 4.13 -13.22
C GLU A 69 6.57 3.50 -14.62
N ALA A 70 6.83 4.31 -15.65
CA ALA A 70 6.87 3.81 -17.03
C ALA A 70 7.97 2.77 -17.28
N LEU A 71 9.11 2.86 -16.60
CA LEU A 71 10.19 1.87 -16.73
C LEU A 71 9.90 0.64 -15.87
N ALA A 72 9.33 0.81 -14.69
CA ALA A 72 8.89 -0.30 -13.85
C ALA A 72 7.88 -1.18 -14.59
N GLN A 73 6.90 -0.58 -15.24
CA GLN A 73 5.93 -1.31 -16.06
C GLN A 73 6.60 -2.07 -17.21
N ARG A 74 7.53 -1.44 -17.94
CA ARG A 74 8.26 -2.12 -19.02
C ARG A 74 9.11 -3.31 -18.54
N ILE A 75 9.68 -3.23 -17.34
CA ILE A 75 10.40 -4.36 -16.74
C ILE A 75 9.44 -5.52 -16.47
N ILE A 76 8.27 -5.22 -15.93
CA ILE A 76 7.22 -6.22 -15.66
C ILE A 76 6.73 -6.84 -16.97
N GLU A 77 6.39 -6.02 -17.98
CA GLU A 77 5.98 -6.48 -19.31
C GLU A 77 7.04 -7.35 -19.96
N HIS A 78 8.32 -6.95 -19.87
CA HIS A 78 9.42 -7.73 -20.43
C HIS A 78 9.50 -9.12 -19.82
N ARG A 79 9.45 -9.23 -18.47
CA ARG A 79 9.51 -10.55 -17.82
C ARG A 79 8.27 -11.40 -18.09
N GLN A 80 7.09 -10.79 -18.30
CA GLN A 80 5.87 -11.51 -18.69
C GLN A 80 5.93 -12.03 -20.12
N LYS A 81 6.50 -11.26 -21.02
CA LYS A 81 6.55 -11.58 -22.46
C LYS A 81 7.70 -12.52 -22.82
N TYR A 82 8.87 -12.32 -22.23
CA TYR A 82 10.11 -13.00 -22.59
C TYR A 82 10.62 -13.96 -21.51
N GLY A 83 9.92 -14.02 -20.38
CA GLY A 83 10.32 -14.82 -19.22
C GLY A 83 11.23 -14.06 -18.24
N SER A 84 11.55 -14.73 -17.16
CA SER A 84 12.39 -14.17 -16.09
C SER A 84 13.79 -13.79 -16.59
N PHE A 85 14.32 -12.71 -16.04
CA PHE A 85 15.70 -12.31 -16.28
C PHE A 85 16.66 -13.34 -15.68
N ARG A 86 17.52 -13.90 -16.49
CA ARG A 86 18.53 -14.87 -16.05
C ARG A 86 19.78 -14.22 -15.48
N ARG A 87 20.04 -12.98 -15.86
CA ARG A 87 21.17 -12.16 -15.43
C ARG A 87 20.72 -10.71 -15.27
N ALA A 88 21.34 -9.97 -14.37
CA ALA A 88 21.05 -8.56 -14.17
C ALA A 88 21.26 -7.73 -15.45
N GLU A 89 22.26 -8.09 -16.27
CA GLU A 89 22.58 -7.42 -17.52
C GLU A 89 21.45 -7.48 -18.54
N HIS A 90 20.58 -8.49 -18.48
CA HIS A 90 19.42 -8.57 -19.37
C HIS A 90 18.42 -7.42 -19.16
N LEU A 91 18.53 -6.69 -18.05
CA LEU A 91 17.74 -5.49 -17.83
C LEU A 91 17.99 -4.43 -18.93
N MET A 92 19.18 -4.42 -19.55
CA MET A 92 19.48 -3.53 -20.67
C MET A 92 18.69 -3.85 -21.95
N MET A 93 18.05 -5.02 -22.03
CA MET A 93 17.13 -5.35 -23.14
C MET A 93 15.79 -4.60 -23.02
N VAL A 94 15.50 -4.06 -21.85
CA VAL A 94 14.28 -3.28 -21.64
C VAL A 94 14.46 -1.88 -22.22
N ARG A 95 13.55 -1.49 -23.12
CA ARG A 95 13.62 -0.18 -23.79
C ARG A 95 13.58 0.96 -22.74
N GLY A 96 14.61 1.79 -22.76
CA GLY A 96 14.75 2.95 -21.88
C GLY A 96 15.76 2.72 -20.74
N ILE A 97 16.36 1.55 -20.63
CA ILE A 97 17.45 1.29 -19.71
C ILE A 97 18.76 1.37 -20.49
N SER A 98 19.52 2.44 -20.23
CA SER A 98 20.86 2.63 -20.79
C SER A 98 21.92 1.98 -19.91
N ASP A 99 23.13 1.74 -20.48
CA ASP A 99 24.28 1.25 -19.72
C ASP A 99 24.59 2.10 -18.49
N LYS A 100 24.54 3.43 -18.63
CA LYS A 100 24.73 4.36 -17.49
C LYS A 100 23.74 4.10 -16.38
N ARG A 101 22.47 3.89 -16.72
CA ARG A 101 21.41 3.61 -15.77
C ARG A 101 21.59 2.23 -15.15
N PHE A 102 21.92 1.24 -15.94
CA PHE A 102 22.19 -0.11 -15.44
C PHE A 102 23.35 -0.14 -14.42
N ARG A 103 24.44 0.58 -14.68
CA ARG A 103 25.56 0.67 -13.72
C ARG A 103 25.17 1.22 -12.36
N ALA A 104 24.22 2.18 -12.33
CA ALA A 104 23.69 2.70 -11.08
C ALA A 104 22.82 1.68 -10.33
N LEU A 105 22.15 0.78 -11.06
CA LEU A 105 21.24 -0.21 -10.51
C LEU A 105 21.93 -1.51 -10.09
N ARG A 106 23.02 -1.87 -10.73
CA ARG A 106 23.67 -3.18 -10.63
C ARG A 106 23.88 -3.67 -9.20
N GLN A 107 24.22 -2.77 -8.28
CA GLN A 107 24.47 -3.13 -6.88
C GLN A 107 23.18 -3.27 -6.05
N LEU A 108 22.07 -2.74 -6.55
CA LEU A 108 20.79 -2.66 -5.87
C LEU A 108 19.80 -3.74 -6.31
N ILE A 109 20.15 -4.49 -7.36
CA ILE A 109 19.27 -5.50 -7.94
C ILE A 109 19.86 -6.91 -7.83
N THR A 110 18.97 -7.90 -7.83
CA THR A 110 19.32 -9.31 -7.93
C THR A 110 18.38 -10.01 -8.91
N VAL A 111 18.77 -11.20 -9.34
CA VAL A 111 17.98 -12.13 -10.14
C VAL A 111 18.02 -13.49 -9.46
N GLU A 112 16.85 -13.95 -9.04
CA GLU A 112 16.63 -15.27 -8.43
C GLU A 112 15.42 -15.93 -9.07
#